data_c379298400d805e1c094068a98b58ed8
#
_entry.id   c379298400d805e1c094068a98b58ed8
#
_cell.length_a   1.000
_cell.length_b   1.000
_cell.length_c   1.000
_cell.angle_alpha   90.00
_cell.angle_beta   90.00
_cell.angle_gamma   90.00
#
_symmetry.space_group_name_H-M   'P 1'
#
loop_
_entity.id
_entity.type
_entity.pdbx_description
1 polymer ?
#
loop_
_entity_poly.entity_id
_entity_poly.type
_entity_poly.pdbx_seq_one_letter_code
_entity_poly.pdbx_strand_id
1 'polypeptide(L)'
;MKTVTFEIFRYDPDKDKEPYYQTYQVELRRPGYLMLDALNQIKWELDPTLTYRRSCREGVCGSDGLNVNGVNMLSCMTKVEDLGTEHIVVQPLPGMNVMRDLVVDVDDFFAKFITVKPYLIRKSPNPDKEIYQSPEDRKKLDGLYECIACGCCSSSCPSYWADKKYLGPNAFLRAWRYLADSRDEGADERLPILNDKHGVWRCHTIYNCVEACPKELNPTEAIMNIRKMLLDTEI
;
A
#
# COMPACT_ATOMS: atom_id res chain seq x y z
N MET A 1 19.87 24.92 13.00
CA MET A 1 18.72 24.20 12.43
C MET A 1 19.03 23.97 10.95
N LYS A 2 18.64 22.84 10.39
CA LYS A 2 18.92 22.51 8.99
C LYS A 2 17.68 22.86 8.15
N THR A 3 17.88 23.57 7.02
CA THR A 3 16.81 23.87 6.06
C THR A 3 16.89 22.87 4.92
N VAL A 4 15.74 22.33 4.52
CA VAL A 4 15.58 21.35 3.45
C VAL A 4 14.57 21.88 2.44
N THR A 5 14.87 21.69 1.17
CA THR A 5 14.04 22.10 0.04
C THR A 5 13.06 20.97 -0.31
N PHE A 6 11.76 21.26 -0.24
CA PHE A 6 10.71 20.36 -0.69
C PHE A 6 10.14 20.85 -2.03
N GLU A 7 10.19 20.02 -3.04
CA GLU A 7 9.55 20.21 -4.32
C GLU A 7 8.31 19.30 -4.39
N ILE A 8 7.12 19.91 -4.24
CA ILE A 8 5.89 19.18 -4.05
C ILE A 8 5.02 19.27 -5.31
N PHE A 9 4.52 18.13 -5.77
CA PHE A 9 3.52 18.04 -6.82
C PHE A 9 2.24 18.74 -6.39
N ARG A 10 1.74 19.64 -7.25
CA ARG A 10 0.52 20.42 -7.02
C ARG A 10 -0.44 20.23 -8.20
N TYR A 11 -1.71 20.10 -7.86
CA TYR A 11 -2.80 20.05 -8.84
C TYR A 11 -4.13 20.34 -8.16
N ASP A 12 -4.84 21.36 -8.61
CA ASP A 12 -6.22 21.66 -8.23
C ASP A 12 -7.09 21.51 -9.49
N PRO A 13 -7.95 20.46 -9.59
CA PRO A 13 -8.75 20.20 -10.80
C PRO A 13 -9.73 21.32 -11.15
N ASP A 14 -10.06 22.19 -10.17
CA ASP A 14 -10.98 23.33 -10.40
C ASP A 14 -10.26 24.56 -10.96
N LYS A 15 -8.91 24.61 -10.92
CA LYS A 15 -8.12 25.80 -11.28
C LYS A 15 -7.01 25.52 -12.27
N ASP A 16 -6.37 24.37 -12.18
CA ASP A 16 -5.14 24.06 -12.91
C ASP A 16 -5.46 23.28 -14.18
N LYS A 17 -4.88 23.68 -15.30
CA LYS A 17 -4.96 22.91 -16.56
C LYS A 17 -4.06 21.68 -16.53
N GLU A 18 -2.90 21.82 -15.92
CA GLU A 18 -1.88 20.78 -15.81
C GLU A 18 -1.24 20.81 -14.43
N PRO A 19 -0.76 19.66 -13.91
CA PRO A 19 0.00 19.60 -12.68
C PRO A 19 1.30 20.39 -12.79
N TYR A 20 1.78 20.92 -11.67
CA TYR A 20 3.05 21.62 -11.54
C TYR A 20 3.78 21.25 -10.25
N TYR A 21 5.00 21.73 -10.09
CA TYR A 21 5.75 21.59 -8.85
C TYR A 21 5.91 22.92 -8.17
N GLN A 22 5.76 22.93 -6.85
CA GLN A 22 5.98 24.10 -6.01
C GLN A 22 7.04 23.81 -4.97
N THR A 23 7.99 24.75 -4.84
CA THR A 23 9.14 24.62 -3.94
C THR A 23 8.86 25.32 -2.61
N TYR A 24 9.19 24.64 -1.50
CA TYR A 24 9.10 25.16 -0.14
C TYR A 24 10.42 24.96 0.58
N GLN A 25 10.81 25.92 1.41
CA GLN A 25 11.94 25.82 2.32
C GLN A 25 11.41 25.47 3.71
N VAL A 26 11.82 24.32 4.24
CA VAL A 26 11.35 23.81 5.53
C VAL A 26 12.51 23.73 6.50
N GLU A 27 12.37 24.37 7.64
CA GLU A 27 13.34 24.32 8.72
C GLU A 27 13.05 23.10 9.62
N LEU A 28 14.01 22.17 9.71
CA LEU A 28 13.90 21.01 10.59
C LEU A 28 14.14 21.44 12.05
N ARG A 29 13.07 21.49 12.83
CA ARG A 29 13.07 22.09 14.20
C ARG A 29 13.58 21.15 15.29
N ARG A 30 13.75 19.86 14.98
CA ARG A 30 14.23 18.85 15.93
C ARG A 30 14.88 17.68 15.19
N PRO A 31 15.75 16.89 15.82
CA PRO A 31 16.20 15.62 15.27
C PRO A 31 15.02 14.65 15.06
N GLY A 32 15.12 13.76 14.06
CA GLY A 32 14.06 12.81 13.74
C GLY A 32 12.80 13.46 13.18
N TYR A 33 12.93 14.58 12.46
CA TYR A 33 11.79 15.26 11.81
C TYR A 33 11.21 14.37 10.72
N LEU A 34 9.92 14.04 10.82
CA LEU A 34 9.24 13.17 9.86
C LEU A 34 8.80 13.94 8.62
N MET A 35 8.67 13.23 7.50
CA MET A 35 8.09 13.79 6.29
C MET A 35 6.71 14.40 6.54
N LEU A 36 5.89 13.75 7.37
CA LEU A 36 4.58 14.28 7.75
C LEU A 36 4.67 15.56 8.57
N ASP A 37 5.70 15.72 9.42
CA ASP A 37 5.94 16.97 10.15
C ASP A 37 6.23 18.12 9.17
N ALA A 38 7.06 17.85 8.14
CA ALA A 38 7.36 18.83 7.11
C ALA A 38 6.12 19.23 6.30
N LEU A 39 5.29 18.26 5.88
CA LEU A 39 4.04 18.55 5.19
C LEU A 39 3.05 19.34 6.06
N ASN A 40 2.97 19.03 7.36
CA ASN A 40 2.17 19.80 8.32
C ASN A 40 2.68 21.24 8.45
N GLN A 41 3.99 21.44 8.55
CA GLN A 41 4.61 22.76 8.63
C GLN A 41 4.32 23.58 7.37
N ILE A 42 4.50 22.99 6.19
CA ILE A 42 4.13 23.64 4.92
C ILE A 42 2.67 24.08 4.95
N LYS A 43 1.76 23.14 5.25
CA LYS A 43 0.31 23.42 5.24
C LYS A 43 -0.10 24.51 6.26
N TRP A 44 0.47 24.51 7.43
CA TRP A 44 0.02 25.42 8.50
C TRP A 44 0.70 26.79 8.47
N GLU A 45 1.92 26.87 7.95
CA GLU A 45 2.72 28.08 8.04
C GLU A 45 3.04 28.72 6.70
N LEU A 46 3.12 27.92 5.60
CA LEU A 46 3.58 28.40 4.30
C LEU A 46 2.46 28.42 3.25
N ASP A 47 1.68 27.34 3.16
CA ASP A 47 0.64 27.18 2.14
C ASP A 47 -0.54 26.33 2.62
N PRO A 48 -1.62 26.93 3.11
CA PRO A 48 -2.79 26.22 3.63
C PRO A 48 -3.57 25.45 2.54
N THR A 49 -3.29 25.69 1.27
CA THR A 49 -3.98 25.02 0.15
C THR A 49 -3.45 23.61 -0.12
N LEU A 50 -2.23 23.27 0.35
CA LEU A 50 -1.64 21.95 0.15
C LEU A 50 -2.55 20.85 0.69
N THR A 51 -2.86 19.85 -0.17
CA THR A 51 -3.78 18.77 0.16
C THR A 51 -3.06 17.42 0.20
N TYR A 52 -3.18 16.69 1.32
CA TYR A 52 -2.65 15.34 1.54
C TYR A 52 -3.49 14.61 2.59
N ARG A 53 -3.40 13.28 2.59
CA ARG A 53 -4.08 12.45 3.60
C ARG A 53 -3.19 12.21 4.80
N ARG A 54 -3.78 12.18 5.98
CA ARG A 54 -3.15 11.78 7.25
C ARG A 54 -4.21 11.33 8.25
N SER A 55 -3.82 10.46 9.20
CA SER A 55 -4.70 10.05 10.30
C SER A 55 -3.88 9.65 11.54
N CYS A 56 -3.48 8.37 11.69
CA CYS A 56 -2.89 7.84 12.93
C CYS A 56 -1.52 8.43 13.31
N ARG A 57 -0.68 8.81 12.34
CA ARG A 57 0.69 9.31 12.48
C ARG A 57 1.70 8.31 13.04
N GLU A 58 1.38 7.02 13.03
CA GLU A 58 2.17 5.95 13.64
C GLU A 58 2.26 4.68 12.77
N GLY A 59 2.04 4.83 11.44
CA GLY A 59 2.21 3.74 10.48
C GLY A 59 1.18 2.61 10.58
N VAL A 60 -0.05 2.88 11.03
CA VAL A 60 -1.11 1.87 11.22
C VAL A 60 -2.27 2.05 10.24
N CYS A 61 -2.65 3.28 9.90
CA CYS A 61 -3.81 3.54 9.04
C CYS A 61 -3.53 3.46 7.53
N GLY A 62 -2.26 3.58 7.11
CA GLY A 62 -1.85 3.53 5.71
C GLY A 62 -2.28 4.73 4.84
N SER A 63 -2.92 5.77 5.41
CA SER A 63 -3.53 6.84 4.62
C SER A 63 -2.53 7.83 4.01
N ASP A 64 -1.32 7.91 4.53
CA ASP A 64 -0.28 8.90 4.19
C ASP A 64 0.84 8.35 3.31
N GLY A 65 0.51 7.33 2.50
CA GLY A 65 1.39 6.80 1.46
C GLY A 65 1.66 7.83 0.37
N LEU A 66 2.93 8.09 0.09
CA LEU A 66 3.40 9.05 -0.92
C LEU A 66 4.60 8.49 -1.67
N ASN A 67 4.89 9.07 -2.84
CA ASN A 67 6.14 8.85 -3.53
C ASN A 67 7.13 9.98 -3.16
N VAL A 68 8.25 9.61 -2.60
CA VAL A 68 9.31 10.55 -2.19
C VAL A 68 10.60 10.16 -2.89
N ASN A 69 11.15 11.05 -3.70
CA ASN A 69 12.35 10.81 -4.51
C ASN A 69 12.27 9.50 -5.34
N GLY A 70 11.09 9.16 -5.87
CA GLY A 70 10.86 7.96 -6.66
C GLY A 70 10.52 6.69 -5.87
N VAL A 71 10.56 6.73 -4.53
CA VAL A 71 10.26 5.58 -3.66
C VAL A 71 8.94 5.79 -2.93
N ASN A 72 8.06 4.79 -2.92
CA ASN A 72 6.80 4.85 -2.18
C ASN A 72 7.03 4.53 -0.71
N MET A 73 6.52 5.39 0.17
CA MET A 73 6.70 5.26 1.62
C MET A 73 5.56 5.92 2.40
N LEU A 74 5.52 5.72 3.71
CA LEU A 74 4.61 6.44 4.62
C LEU A 74 5.28 7.71 5.14
N SER A 75 4.63 8.85 4.97
CA SER A 75 5.18 10.13 5.43
C SER A 75 5.29 10.22 6.97
N CYS A 76 4.44 9.51 7.71
CA CYS A 76 4.47 9.48 9.17
C CYS A 76 5.56 8.56 9.77
N MET A 77 6.22 7.73 8.95
CA MET A 77 7.27 6.81 9.41
C MET A 77 8.66 7.19 8.91
N THR A 78 8.75 8.02 7.86
CA THR A 78 10.00 8.36 7.19
C THR A 78 10.60 9.62 7.78
N LYS A 79 11.83 9.54 8.30
CA LYS A 79 12.59 10.71 8.73
C LYS A 79 13.19 11.43 7.54
N VAL A 80 13.12 12.76 7.56
CA VAL A 80 13.71 13.60 6.49
C VAL A 80 15.22 13.38 6.37
N GLU A 81 15.90 13.21 7.51
CA GLU A 81 17.34 13.00 7.56
C GLU A 81 17.80 11.65 6.93
N ASP A 82 16.95 10.61 6.97
CA ASP A 82 17.25 9.29 6.42
C ASP A 82 17.21 9.27 4.87
N LEU A 83 16.64 10.31 4.25
CA LEU A 83 16.61 10.45 2.78
C LEU A 83 17.97 10.87 2.18
N GLY A 84 18.92 11.29 3.01
CA GLY A 84 20.30 11.57 2.59
C GLY A 84 20.47 12.74 1.62
N THR A 85 19.45 13.59 1.42
CA THR A 85 19.45 14.74 0.51
C THR A 85 18.80 15.96 1.15
N GLU A 86 19.17 17.14 0.66
CA GLU A 86 18.54 18.42 1.05
C GLU A 86 17.51 18.92 0.03
N HIS A 87 17.33 18.19 -1.07
CA HIS A 87 16.29 18.42 -2.05
C HIS A 87 15.39 17.18 -2.14
N ILE A 88 14.13 17.33 -1.76
CA ILE A 88 13.16 16.24 -1.64
C ILE A 88 11.99 16.51 -2.57
N VAL A 89 11.79 15.61 -3.52
CA VAL A 89 10.64 15.63 -4.43
C VAL A 89 9.52 14.77 -3.85
N VAL A 90 8.33 15.35 -3.68
CA VAL A 90 7.16 14.68 -3.12
C VAL A 90 6.04 14.63 -4.15
N GLN A 91 5.57 13.43 -4.41
CA GLN A 91 4.54 13.15 -5.42
C GLN A 91 3.43 12.27 -4.84
N PRO A 92 2.22 12.28 -5.44
CA PRO A 92 1.20 11.28 -5.12
C PRO A 92 1.68 9.87 -5.50
N LEU A 93 1.03 8.84 -4.96
CA LEU A 93 1.31 7.45 -5.31
C LEU A 93 1.11 7.23 -6.82
N PRO A 94 2.13 6.73 -7.56
CA PRO A 94 2.04 6.54 -9.00
C PRO A 94 1.04 5.44 -9.40
N GLY A 95 0.52 5.52 -10.62
CA GLY A 95 -0.42 4.55 -11.17
C GLY A 95 -1.86 4.67 -10.66
N MET A 96 -2.14 5.61 -9.75
CA MET A 96 -3.47 5.99 -9.28
C MET A 96 -3.87 7.37 -9.83
N ASN A 97 -5.15 7.63 -10.01
CA ASN A 97 -5.63 8.92 -10.52
C ASN A 97 -5.48 10.00 -9.43
N VAL A 98 -4.91 11.13 -9.77
CA VAL A 98 -4.77 12.25 -8.85
C VAL A 98 -6.11 12.98 -8.72
N MET A 99 -6.57 13.16 -7.50
CA MET A 99 -7.76 13.98 -7.18
C MET A 99 -7.38 15.45 -6.96
N ARG A 100 -6.38 15.67 -6.10
CA ARG A 100 -5.85 17.01 -5.79
C ARG A 100 -4.50 16.87 -5.10
N ASP A 101 -3.48 17.61 -5.53
CA ASP A 101 -2.12 17.58 -5.00
C ASP A 101 -1.60 16.15 -4.76
N LEU A 102 -1.39 15.78 -3.50
CA LEU A 102 -0.86 14.49 -3.08
C LEU A 102 -1.97 13.44 -2.82
N VAL A 103 -3.23 13.79 -3.07
CA VAL A 103 -4.39 12.90 -2.85
C VAL A 103 -4.75 12.17 -4.13
N VAL A 104 -4.74 10.84 -4.07
CA VAL A 104 -5.14 9.95 -5.17
C VAL A 104 -6.49 9.30 -4.90
N ASP A 105 -7.19 8.92 -5.98
CA ASP A 105 -8.37 8.07 -5.92
C ASP A 105 -7.94 6.63 -5.60
N VAL A 106 -8.54 6.08 -4.56
CA VAL A 106 -8.25 4.72 -4.06
C VAL A 106 -9.40 3.74 -4.28
N ASP A 107 -10.46 4.14 -4.95
CA ASP A 107 -11.67 3.32 -5.11
C ASP A 107 -11.38 2.03 -5.90
N ASP A 108 -10.67 2.12 -7.02
CA ASP A 108 -10.24 0.94 -7.79
C ASP A 108 -9.34 0.00 -6.95
N PHE A 109 -8.43 0.56 -6.16
CA PHE A 109 -7.57 -0.20 -5.27
C PHE A 109 -8.39 -0.99 -4.24
N PHE A 110 -9.37 -0.37 -3.59
CA PHE A 110 -10.22 -1.05 -2.63
C PHE A 110 -11.25 -1.99 -3.28
N ALA A 111 -11.73 -1.69 -4.49
CA ALA A 111 -12.56 -2.62 -5.25
C ALA A 111 -11.81 -3.95 -5.53
N LYS A 112 -10.55 -3.89 -5.97
CA LYS A 112 -9.68 -5.05 -6.15
C LYS A 112 -9.39 -5.79 -4.84
N PHE A 113 -9.18 -5.04 -3.76
CA PHE A 113 -9.02 -5.60 -2.41
C PHE A 113 -10.25 -6.41 -1.98
N ILE A 114 -11.46 -5.89 -2.20
CA ILE A 114 -12.72 -6.56 -1.81
C ILE A 114 -13.00 -7.78 -2.71
N THR A 115 -12.61 -7.72 -3.99
CA THR A 115 -12.83 -8.83 -4.95
C THR A 115 -12.26 -10.16 -4.45
N VAL A 116 -11.15 -10.16 -3.72
CA VAL A 116 -10.53 -11.38 -3.19
C VAL A 116 -11.16 -11.89 -1.89
N LYS A 117 -12.30 -11.35 -1.49
CA LYS A 117 -13.05 -11.74 -0.28
C LYS A 117 -12.17 -11.73 0.97
N PRO A 118 -11.68 -10.53 1.42
CA PRO A 118 -10.70 -10.40 2.50
C PRO A 118 -11.33 -10.56 3.90
N TYR A 119 -12.05 -11.65 4.12
CA TYR A 119 -12.70 -12.02 5.38
C TYR A 119 -12.74 -13.54 5.53
N LEU A 120 -12.87 -14.02 6.76
CA LEU A 120 -12.97 -15.45 7.04
C LEU A 120 -14.27 -16.03 6.48
N ILE A 121 -14.17 -17.07 5.65
CA ILE A 121 -15.32 -17.80 5.12
C ILE A 121 -15.43 -19.13 5.86
N ARG A 122 -16.60 -19.38 6.43
CA ARG A 122 -16.96 -20.63 7.08
C ARG A 122 -18.18 -21.22 6.41
N LYS A 123 -18.13 -22.53 6.09
CA LYS A 123 -19.24 -23.32 5.54
C LYS A 123 -19.74 -24.34 6.54
N SER A 124 -18.83 -24.82 7.39
CA SER A 124 -19.14 -25.71 8.50
C SER A 124 -19.90 -24.97 9.61
N PRO A 125 -20.78 -25.64 10.36
CA PRO A 125 -21.45 -25.06 11.52
C PRO A 125 -20.41 -24.50 12.52
N ASN A 126 -20.75 -23.39 13.15
CA ASN A 126 -19.89 -22.86 14.22
C ASN A 126 -19.91 -23.85 15.41
N PRO A 127 -18.72 -24.12 16.01
CA PRO A 127 -18.68 -24.90 17.24
C PRO A 127 -19.30 -24.12 18.41
N ASP A 128 -19.63 -24.82 19.49
CA ASP A 128 -20.16 -24.19 20.71
C ASP A 128 -19.16 -23.27 21.41
N LYS A 129 -17.87 -23.41 21.09
CA LYS A 129 -16.75 -22.57 21.59
C LYS A 129 -16.02 -21.93 20.44
N GLU A 130 -14.81 -21.37 20.74
CA GLU A 130 -13.95 -20.80 19.70
C GLU A 130 -13.48 -21.85 18.69
N ILE A 131 -13.17 -21.37 17.48
CA ILE A 131 -12.54 -22.19 16.44
C ILE A 131 -11.08 -22.37 16.80
N TYR A 132 -10.67 -23.61 17.09
CA TYR A 132 -9.30 -23.92 17.46
C TYR A 132 -8.32 -23.68 16.32
N GLN A 133 -7.16 -23.10 16.63
CA GLN A 133 -6.02 -22.94 15.73
C GLN A 133 -4.72 -23.27 16.48
N SER A 134 -3.91 -24.15 15.92
CA SER A 134 -2.62 -24.50 16.54
C SER A 134 -1.63 -23.32 16.48
N PRO A 135 -0.63 -23.26 17.38
CA PRO A 135 0.44 -22.26 17.29
C PRO A 135 1.19 -22.33 15.94
N GLU A 136 1.38 -23.52 15.38
CA GLU A 136 2.03 -23.75 14.08
C GLU A 136 1.20 -23.15 12.94
N ASP A 137 -0.14 -23.34 12.94
CA ASP A 137 -1.02 -22.75 11.95
C ASP A 137 -1.12 -21.24 12.12
N ARG A 138 -1.16 -20.75 13.37
CA ARG A 138 -1.14 -19.31 13.64
C ARG A 138 0.14 -18.64 13.07
N LYS A 139 1.28 -19.31 13.20
CA LYS A 139 2.56 -18.81 12.70
C LYS A 139 2.60 -18.63 11.18
N LYS A 140 1.83 -19.42 10.41
CA LYS A 140 1.70 -19.24 8.95
C LYS A 140 1.08 -17.90 8.54
N LEU A 141 0.47 -17.20 9.47
CA LEU A 141 -0.18 -15.91 9.22
C LEU A 141 0.72 -14.71 9.54
N ASP A 142 1.90 -14.94 10.14
CA ASP A 142 2.87 -13.88 10.41
C ASP A 142 3.35 -13.27 9.08
N GLY A 143 3.42 -11.93 9.00
CA GLY A 143 3.71 -11.22 7.77
C GLY A 143 2.51 -11.09 6.80
N LEU A 144 1.32 -11.54 7.17
CA LEU A 144 0.12 -11.47 6.33
C LEU A 144 -0.98 -10.55 6.91
N TYR A 145 -1.22 -10.61 8.22
CA TYR A 145 -2.28 -9.82 8.86
C TYR A 145 -1.86 -8.39 9.18
N GLU A 146 -0.56 -8.09 9.21
CA GLU A 146 -0.01 -6.76 9.53
C GLU A 146 -0.19 -5.74 8.39
N CYS A 147 -0.68 -6.16 7.24
CA CYS A 147 -0.92 -5.28 6.10
C CYS A 147 -1.95 -4.19 6.45
N ILE A 148 -1.57 -2.93 6.24
CA ILE A 148 -2.36 -1.73 6.53
C ILE A 148 -3.05 -1.14 5.29
N ALA A 149 -3.05 -1.85 4.16
CA ALA A 149 -3.66 -1.42 2.90
C ALA A 149 -3.24 0.01 2.44
N CYS A 150 -1.98 0.38 2.63
CA CYS A 150 -1.46 1.72 2.30
C CYS A 150 -1.30 1.99 0.79
N GLY A 151 -1.36 0.97 -0.05
CA GLY A 151 -1.22 1.10 -1.50
C GLY A 151 0.22 1.17 -2.02
N CYS A 152 1.25 1.35 -1.18
CA CYS A 152 2.65 1.51 -1.62
C CYS A 152 3.12 0.37 -2.53
N CYS A 153 2.81 -0.89 -2.20
CA CYS A 153 3.19 -2.07 -3.00
C CYS A 153 2.51 -2.11 -4.38
N SER A 154 1.20 -1.85 -4.43
CA SER A 154 0.45 -1.84 -5.70
C SER A 154 0.87 -0.68 -6.58
N SER A 155 1.08 0.47 -5.98
CA SER A 155 1.54 1.68 -6.65
C SER A 155 3.01 1.62 -7.11
N SER A 156 3.82 0.69 -6.61
CA SER A 156 5.20 0.43 -7.08
C SER A 156 5.28 -0.64 -8.17
N CYS A 157 4.16 -1.28 -8.51
CA CYS A 157 4.17 -2.45 -9.38
C CYS A 157 3.96 -2.06 -10.86
N PRO A 158 4.95 -2.31 -11.75
CA PRO A 158 4.79 -2.02 -13.18
C PRO A 158 3.63 -2.77 -13.84
N SER A 159 3.34 -4.02 -13.41
CA SER A 159 2.18 -4.77 -13.90
C SER A 159 0.86 -4.10 -13.53
N TYR A 160 0.79 -3.45 -12.35
CA TYR A 160 -0.39 -2.71 -11.91
C TYR A 160 -0.59 -1.42 -12.72
N TRP A 161 0.49 -0.79 -13.17
CA TRP A 161 0.41 0.38 -14.04
C TRP A 161 -0.05 0.01 -15.46
N ALA A 162 0.51 -1.10 -15.98
CA ALA A 162 0.29 -1.52 -17.37
C ALA A 162 -1.09 -2.16 -17.60
N ASP A 163 -1.68 -2.77 -16.57
CA ASP A 163 -2.95 -3.50 -16.67
C ASP A 163 -3.90 -3.10 -15.55
N LYS A 164 -4.90 -2.28 -15.89
CA LYS A 164 -5.90 -1.79 -14.93
C LYS A 164 -6.80 -2.90 -14.34
N LYS A 165 -6.83 -4.10 -14.96
CA LYS A 165 -7.58 -5.26 -14.45
C LYS A 165 -6.75 -6.12 -13.50
N TYR A 166 -5.43 -5.96 -13.48
CA TYR A 166 -4.56 -6.70 -12.57
C TYR A 166 -4.91 -6.38 -11.11
N LEU A 167 -5.16 -7.44 -10.32
CA LEU A 167 -5.59 -7.29 -8.93
C LEU A 167 -4.55 -6.60 -8.05
N GLY A 168 -3.28 -6.84 -8.31
CA GLY A 168 -2.17 -6.18 -7.63
C GLY A 168 -1.69 -6.88 -6.35
N PRO A 169 -0.46 -6.54 -5.92
CA PRO A 169 0.22 -7.23 -4.80
C PRO A 169 -0.56 -7.21 -3.50
N ASN A 170 -1.25 -6.11 -3.19
CA ASN A 170 -2.04 -5.99 -1.96
C ASN A 170 -3.20 -7.01 -1.92
N ALA A 171 -3.96 -7.14 -3.01
CA ALA A 171 -5.07 -8.08 -3.10
C ALA A 171 -4.58 -9.53 -2.92
N PHE A 172 -3.44 -9.90 -3.54
CA PHE A 172 -2.89 -11.25 -3.39
C PHE A 172 -2.37 -11.53 -1.99
N LEU A 173 -1.72 -10.55 -1.34
CA LEU A 173 -1.30 -10.70 0.06
C LEU A 173 -2.52 -10.96 0.95
N ARG A 174 -3.61 -10.24 0.72
CA ARG A 174 -4.87 -10.44 1.45
C ARG A 174 -5.56 -11.76 1.12
N ALA A 175 -5.56 -12.19 -0.13
CA ALA A 175 -6.09 -13.50 -0.49
C ALA A 175 -5.31 -14.61 0.21
N TRP A 176 -3.97 -14.55 0.19
CA TRP A 176 -3.12 -15.54 0.83
C TRP A 176 -3.30 -15.57 2.35
N ARG A 177 -3.55 -14.42 2.99
CA ARG A 177 -3.86 -14.34 4.42
C ARG A 177 -4.98 -15.30 4.82
N TYR A 178 -6.00 -15.46 3.97
CA TYR A 178 -7.14 -16.35 4.25
C TYR A 178 -6.94 -17.75 3.71
N LEU A 179 -6.29 -17.90 2.57
CA LEU A 179 -5.93 -19.23 2.04
C LEU A 179 -4.96 -20.00 2.95
N ALA A 180 -4.10 -19.30 3.68
CA ALA A 180 -3.18 -19.89 4.65
C ALA A 180 -3.80 -20.09 6.04
N ASP A 181 -5.01 -19.57 6.30
CA ASP A 181 -5.68 -19.69 7.61
C ASP A 181 -6.38 -21.04 7.71
N SER A 182 -5.96 -21.88 8.64
CA SER A 182 -6.54 -23.21 8.90
C SER A 182 -8.03 -23.18 9.26
N ARG A 183 -8.58 -22.04 9.59
CA ARG A 183 -9.97 -21.84 9.93
C ARG A 183 -10.84 -21.41 8.75
N ASP A 184 -10.21 -21.02 7.63
CA ASP A 184 -10.91 -20.56 6.44
C ASP A 184 -11.29 -21.74 5.52
N GLU A 185 -12.50 -21.73 5.00
CA GLU A 185 -13.06 -22.75 4.11
C GLU A 185 -13.42 -22.18 2.73
N GLY A 186 -12.91 -20.97 2.39
CA GLY A 186 -13.27 -20.24 1.19
C GLY A 186 -12.28 -20.37 0.02
N ALA A 187 -11.42 -21.40 0.00
CA ALA A 187 -10.44 -21.60 -1.05
C ALA A 187 -11.07 -21.76 -2.43
N ASP A 188 -12.14 -22.56 -2.54
CA ASP A 188 -12.90 -22.79 -3.77
C ASP A 188 -13.58 -21.54 -4.34
N GLU A 189 -13.85 -20.56 -3.48
CA GLU A 189 -14.41 -19.26 -3.87
C GLU A 189 -13.34 -18.26 -4.32
N ARG A 190 -12.12 -18.33 -3.75
CA ARG A 190 -11.02 -17.40 -4.04
C ARG A 190 -10.15 -17.85 -5.21
N LEU A 191 -9.80 -19.15 -5.27
CA LEU A 191 -8.87 -19.64 -6.29
C LEU A 191 -9.31 -19.34 -7.72
N PRO A 192 -10.59 -19.48 -8.12
CA PRO A 192 -11.03 -19.10 -9.46
C PRO A 192 -10.82 -17.61 -9.79
N ILE A 193 -10.99 -16.71 -8.80
CA ILE A 193 -10.75 -15.27 -8.96
C ILE A 193 -9.26 -15.00 -9.19
N LEU A 194 -8.40 -15.74 -8.50
CA LEU A 194 -6.94 -15.57 -8.53
C LEU A 194 -6.31 -16.23 -9.76
N ASN A 195 -6.96 -17.28 -10.32
CA ASN A 195 -6.52 -18.05 -11.48
C ASN A 195 -6.98 -17.42 -12.82
N ASP A 196 -6.97 -16.10 -12.90
CA ASP A 196 -7.31 -15.36 -14.12
C ASP A 196 -6.04 -14.79 -14.80
N LYS A 197 -6.13 -14.47 -16.08
CA LYS A 197 -5.03 -13.82 -16.83
C LYS A 197 -4.60 -12.47 -16.24
N HIS A 198 -5.51 -11.77 -15.53
CA HIS A 198 -5.28 -10.55 -14.77
C HIS A 198 -5.02 -10.84 -13.28
N GLY A 199 -5.02 -12.13 -12.90
CA GLY A 199 -4.73 -12.65 -11.58
C GLY A 199 -3.22 -12.85 -11.30
N VAL A 200 -2.89 -13.90 -10.56
CA VAL A 200 -1.51 -14.15 -10.08
C VAL A 200 -0.50 -14.36 -11.24
N TRP A 201 -0.96 -14.82 -12.40
CA TRP A 201 -0.10 -15.09 -13.56
C TRP A 201 0.45 -13.81 -14.22
N ARG A 202 -0.16 -12.65 -13.96
CA ARG A 202 0.31 -11.34 -14.44
C ARG A 202 1.51 -10.82 -13.64
N CYS A 203 1.86 -11.40 -12.51
CA CYS A 203 3.03 -11.02 -11.74
C CYS A 203 4.32 -11.46 -12.44
N HIS A 204 5.26 -10.54 -12.65
CA HIS A 204 6.57 -10.79 -13.24
C HIS A 204 7.70 -10.94 -12.20
N THR A 205 7.36 -11.02 -10.92
CA THR A 205 8.33 -11.26 -9.84
C THR A 205 9.45 -10.20 -9.79
N ILE A 206 9.08 -8.92 -9.93
CA ILE A 206 10.02 -7.79 -9.98
C ILE A 206 10.49 -7.35 -8.58
N TYR A 207 9.76 -7.72 -7.53
CA TYR A 207 10.01 -7.41 -6.11
C TYR A 207 9.78 -5.97 -5.65
N ASN A 208 9.50 -5.00 -6.51
CA ASN A 208 9.21 -3.62 -6.10
C ASN A 208 8.14 -3.52 -4.99
N CYS A 209 7.18 -4.44 -4.95
CA CYS A 209 6.14 -4.49 -3.93
C CYS A 209 6.67 -4.90 -2.54
N VAL A 210 7.76 -5.64 -2.49
CA VAL A 210 8.46 -6.02 -1.24
C VAL A 210 9.28 -4.84 -0.75
N GLU A 211 10.08 -4.24 -1.63
CA GLU A 211 10.95 -3.10 -1.31
C GLU A 211 10.15 -1.87 -0.85
N ALA A 212 8.99 -1.62 -1.47
CA ALA A 212 8.13 -0.48 -1.12
C ALA A 212 7.22 -0.74 0.09
N CYS A 213 7.26 -1.92 0.71
CA CYS A 213 6.36 -2.21 1.83
C CYS A 213 6.85 -1.59 3.14
N PRO A 214 6.15 -0.57 3.70
CA PRO A 214 6.58 0.08 4.94
C PRO A 214 6.39 -0.80 6.19
N LYS A 215 5.78 -1.99 6.02
CA LYS A 215 5.62 -3.02 7.06
C LYS A 215 6.52 -4.23 6.82
N GLU A 216 7.45 -4.15 5.86
CA GLU A 216 8.42 -5.21 5.52
C GLU A 216 7.76 -6.56 5.18
N LEU A 217 6.54 -6.51 4.61
CA LEU A 217 5.81 -7.70 4.20
C LEU A 217 6.28 -8.19 2.82
N ASN A 218 6.02 -9.46 2.51
CA ASN A 218 6.41 -10.07 1.24
C ASN A 218 5.21 -10.46 0.36
N PRO A 219 4.62 -9.50 -0.40
CA PRO A 219 3.53 -9.83 -1.32
C PRO A 219 3.93 -10.79 -2.44
N THR A 220 5.20 -10.80 -2.84
CA THR A 220 5.70 -11.71 -3.89
C THR A 220 5.65 -13.15 -3.41
N GLU A 221 6.03 -13.45 -2.18
CA GLU A 221 5.94 -14.77 -1.59
C GLU A 221 4.48 -15.26 -1.53
N ALA A 222 3.56 -14.39 -1.11
CA ALA A 222 2.13 -14.69 -1.12
C ALA A 222 1.64 -15.09 -2.52
N ILE A 223 2.06 -14.36 -3.57
CA ILE A 223 1.73 -14.67 -4.97
C ILE A 223 2.29 -16.05 -5.38
N MET A 224 3.53 -16.35 -5.00
CA MET A 224 4.16 -17.64 -5.32
C MET A 224 3.47 -18.80 -4.62
N ASN A 225 3.05 -18.61 -3.37
CA ASN A 225 2.30 -19.63 -2.62
C ASN A 225 0.90 -19.87 -3.23
N ILE A 226 0.21 -18.82 -3.68
CA ILE A 226 -1.06 -18.96 -4.41
C ILE A 226 -0.85 -19.72 -5.72
N ARG A 227 0.18 -19.39 -6.49
CA ARG A 227 0.52 -20.12 -7.74
C ARG A 227 0.76 -21.61 -7.47
N LYS A 228 1.53 -21.92 -6.43
CA LYS A 228 1.77 -23.31 -6.03
C LYS A 228 0.45 -24.01 -5.69
N MET A 229 -0.39 -23.41 -4.87
CA MET A 229 -1.70 -23.98 -4.52
C MET A 229 -2.58 -24.22 -5.74
N LEU A 230 -2.59 -23.31 -6.72
CA LEU A 230 -3.33 -23.48 -7.98
C LEU A 230 -2.82 -24.66 -8.82
N LEU A 231 -1.51 -24.88 -8.86
CA LEU A 231 -0.91 -26.01 -9.59
C LEU A 231 -1.16 -27.34 -8.89
N ASP A 232 -1.20 -27.35 -7.55
CA ASP A 232 -1.44 -28.55 -6.76
C ASP A 232 -2.92 -28.99 -6.75
N THR A 233 -3.86 -28.08 -7.06
CA THR A 233 -5.32 -28.35 -7.02
C THR A 233 -5.92 -28.82 -8.34
N GLU A 234 -5.16 -28.99 -9.42
CA GLU A 234 -5.67 -29.44 -10.75
C GLU A 234 -6.95 -28.72 -11.20
N ILE A 235 -6.95 -27.37 -11.09
CA ILE A 235 -8.09 -26.54 -11.53
C ILE A 235 -7.95 -26.19 -13.01
#